data_a4c1c7cd53632e29a501f2d312b90334
#
_entry.id   a4c1c7cd53632e29a501f2d312b90334
#
_cell.length_a   1.000
_cell.length_b   1.000
_cell.length_c   1.000
_cell.angle_alpha   90.00
_cell.angle_beta   90.00
_cell.angle_gamma   90.00
#
_symmetry.space_group_name_H-M   'P 1'
#
loop_
_entity.id
_entity.type
_entity.pdbx_description
1 polymer ?
#
loop_
_entity_poly.entity_id
_entity_poly.type
_entity_poly.pdbx_seq_one_letter_code
_entity_poly.pdbx_strand_id
1 'polypeptide(L)'
;MTRNYLLDLNVLIALVDSGHQHYQTAQNWFISSGDAHVRLCPFTEAGFLRVTTNPAYRPVPRTMEEAIAVLQLLKGHPRFTHPLYGYWGIKESWVDLTAPFAARVRGHQQVTDAYLLGLVIKENGVLVTFDKGIQYLAGAEFSQSVLVLQ
;
A
#
# COMPACT_ATOMS: atom_id res chain seq x y z
N MET A 1 4.15 20.72 4.92
CA MET A 1 3.95 19.48 5.66
C MET A 1 4.31 18.29 4.79
N THR A 2 5.09 17.36 5.33
CA THR A 2 5.48 16.15 4.62
C THR A 2 4.28 15.19 4.62
N ARG A 3 3.89 14.75 3.43
CA ARG A 3 2.79 13.77 3.32
C ARG A 3 3.26 12.39 3.72
N ASN A 4 2.34 11.61 4.27
CA ASN A 4 2.53 10.20 4.56
C ASN A 4 1.77 9.37 3.53
N TYR A 5 2.49 8.47 2.86
CA TYR A 5 1.91 7.61 1.83
C TYR A 5 1.94 6.17 2.29
N LEU A 6 0.79 5.52 2.25
CA LEU A 6 0.69 4.07 2.41
C LEU A 6 0.64 3.46 1.01
N LEU A 7 1.49 2.50 0.74
CA LEU A 7 1.49 1.81 -0.55
C LEU A 7 0.46 0.68 -0.54
N ASP A 8 -0.42 0.68 -1.53
CA ASP A 8 -1.22 -0.51 -1.83
C ASP A 8 -0.27 -1.64 -2.23
N LEU A 9 -0.69 -2.89 -2.02
CA LEU A 9 0.14 -4.07 -2.27
C LEU A 9 0.74 -4.07 -3.68
N ASN A 10 -0.04 -3.75 -4.70
CA ASN A 10 0.44 -3.77 -6.08
C ASN A 10 1.52 -2.71 -6.33
N VAL A 11 1.45 -1.57 -5.68
CA VAL A 11 2.49 -0.55 -5.78
C VAL A 11 3.75 -0.99 -5.05
N LEU A 12 3.61 -1.60 -3.89
CA LEU A 12 4.74 -2.15 -3.14
C LEU A 12 5.49 -3.20 -3.97
N ILE A 13 4.77 -4.12 -4.57
CA ILE A 13 5.37 -5.16 -5.41
C ILE A 13 6.05 -4.55 -6.63
N ALA A 14 5.37 -3.63 -7.33
CA ALA A 14 5.92 -2.96 -8.50
C ALA A 14 7.20 -2.20 -8.17
N LEU A 15 7.26 -1.59 -7.00
CA LEU A 15 8.42 -0.80 -6.59
C LEU A 15 9.68 -1.64 -6.42
N VAL A 16 9.56 -2.88 -5.98
CA VAL A 16 10.69 -3.75 -5.67
C VAL A 16 10.97 -4.83 -6.71
N ASP A 17 10.08 -5.03 -7.67
CA ASP A 17 10.19 -6.09 -8.68
C ASP A 17 10.43 -5.47 -10.06
N SER A 18 11.69 -5.51 -10.51
CA SER A 18 12.08 -4.93 -11.80
C SER A 18 11.39 -5.60 -13.00
N GLY A 19 10.86 -6.79 -12.83
CA GLY A 19 10.09 -7.48 -13.87
C GLY A 19 8.62 -7.11 -13.90
N HIS A 20 8.15 -6.30 -12.97
CA HIS A 20 6.74 -5.90 -12.92
C HIS A 20 6.41 -4.88 -14.03
N GLN A 21 5.24 -5.04 -14.66
CA GLN A 21 4.84 -4.16 -15.77
C GLN A 21 4.76 -2.69 -15.37
N HIS A 22 4.51 -2.39 -14.10
CA HIS A 22 4.41 -1.02 -13.59
C HIS A 22 5.62 -0.59 -12.77
N TYR A 23 6.72 -1.32 -12.86
CA TYR A 23 7.95 -1.01 -12.11
C TYR A 23 8.42 0.43 -12.35
N GLN A 24 8.51 0.83 -13.61
CA GLN A 24 9.01 2.17 -13.95
C GLN A 24 8.07 3.27 -13.43
N THR A 25 6.78 3.05 -13.52
CA THR A 25 5.79 4.00 -12.99
C THR A 25 5.93 4.17 -11.47
N ALA A 26 6.09 3.06 -10.75
CA ALA A 26 6.29 3.08 -9.30
C ALA A 26 7.60 3.78 -8.93
N GLN A 27 8.69 3.47 -9.64
CA GLN A 27 9.99 4.10 -9.41
C GLN A 27 9.95 5.61 -9.67
N ASN A 28 9.32 6.03 -10.76
CA ASN A 28 9.19 7.45 -11.09
C ASN A 28 8.43 8.21 -10.00
N TRP A 29 7.34 7.64 -9.51
CA TRP A 29 6.61 8.24 -8.41
C TRP A 29 7.47 8.32 -7.14
N PHE A 30 8.16 7.24 -6.79
CA PHE A 30 8.99 7.20 -5.60
C PHE A 30 10.07 8.28 -5.63
N ILE A 31 10.71 8.47 -6.78
CA ILE A 31 11.73 9.49 -6.98
C ILE A 31 11.10 10.89 -6.93
N SER A 32 10.01 11.11 -7.64
CA SER A 32 9.40 12.43 -7.76
C SER A 32 8.74 12.92 -6.46
N SER A 33 8.37 12.00 -5.58
CA SER A 33 7.77 12.35 -4.29
C SER A 33 8.80 12.79 -3.24
N GLY A 34 10.08 12.81 -3.58
CA GLY A 34 11.15 13.41 -2.77
C GLY A 34 11.35 12.74 -1.41
N ASP A 35 11.23 13.53 -0.34
CA ASP A 35 11.45 13.05 1.02
C ASP A 35 10.17 12.59 1.72
N ALA A 36 9.07 12.50 1.01
CA ALA A 36 7.80 12.08 1.61
C ALA A 36 7.94 10.72 2.29
N HIS A 37 7.32 10.59 3.45
CA HIS A 37 7.36 9.34 4.22
C HIS A 37 6.46 8.29 3.56
N VAL A 38 6.98 7.07 3.48
CA VAL A 38 6.26 5.91 2.95
C VAL A 38 6.01 4.94 4.10
N ARG A 39 4.77 4.44 4.18
CA ARG A 39 4.34 3.60 5.29
C ARG A 39 4.06 2.18 4.83
N LEU A 40 4.27 1.25 5.74
CA LEU A 40 3.81 -0.12 5.63
C LEU A 40 2.86 -0.41 6.78
N CYS A 41 1.98 -1.38 6.58
CA CYS A 41 1.10 -1.87 7.63
C CYS A 41 1.06 -3.41 7.58
N PRO A 42 0.50 -4.07 8.61
CA PRO A 42 0.48 -5.54 8.64
C PRO A 42 -0.14 -6.19 7.40
N PHE A 43 -1.19 -5.59 6.83
CA PHE A 43 -1.86 -6.16 5.66
C PHE A 43 -1.01 -6.11 4.41
N THR A 44 -0.32 -5.01 4.16
CA THR A 44 0.56 -4.89 2.99
C THR A 44 1.78 -5.79 3.13
N GLU A 45 2.32 -5.93 4.34
CA GLU A 45 3.40 -6.88 4.60
C GLU A 45 2.95 -8.33 4.37
N ALA A 46 1.82 -8.71 4.97
CA ALA A 46 1.29 -10.07 4.80
C ALA A 46 0.97 -10.37 3.33
N GLY A 47 0.38 -9.42 2.64
CA GLY A 47 0.08 -9.54 1.22
C GLY A 47 1.34 -9.70 0.38
N PHE A 48 2.37 -8.92 0.67
CA PHE A 48 3.65 -9.01 -0.02
C PHE A 48 4.26 -10.41 0.14
N LEU A 49 4.33 -10.90 1.37
CA LEU A 49 4.88 -12.23 1.65
C LEU A 49 4.09 -13.32 0.93
N ARG A 50 2.76 -13.26 0.99
CA ARG A 50 1.89 -14.27 0.37
C ARG A 50 1.98 -14.26 -1.15
N VAL A 51 1.98 -13.10 -1.79
CA VAL A 51 1.98 -13.00 -3.25
C VAL A 51 3.35 -13.34 -3.82
N THR A 52 4.43 -12.81 -3.26
CA THR A 52 5.75 -13.00 -3.85
C THR A 52 6.31 -14.41 -3.63
N THR A 53 5.75 -15.16 -2.69
CA THR A 53 6.09 -16.58 -2.49
C THR A 53 5.17 -17.52 -3.27
N ASN A 54 4.17 -16.98 -3.98
CA ASN A 54 3.20 -17.79 -4.72
C ASN A 54 3.72 -18.10 -6.12
N PRO A 55 3.87 -19.39 -6.50
CA PRO A 55 4.31 -19.76 -7.85
C PRO A 55 3.35 -19.30 -8.97
N ALA A 56 2.08 -19.05 -8.65
CA ALA A 56 1.13 -18.50 -9.62
C ALA A 56 1.43 -17.05 -9.99
N TYR A 57 2.09 -16.32 -9.09
CA TYR A 57 2.46 -14.92 -9.36
C TYR A 57 3.70 -14.80 -10.22
N ARG A 58 4.72 -15.65 -9.98
CA ARG A 58 5.96 -15.59 -10.74
C ARG A 58 6.52 -17.04 -10.91
N PRO A 59 7.16 -17.31 -12.08
CA PRO A 59 7.67 -18.67 -12.38
C PRO A 59 8.68 -19.17 -11.36
N VAL A 60 9.52 -18.28 -10.83
CA VAL A 60 10.44 -18.59 -9.74
C VAL A 60 10.03 -17.73 -8.54
N PRO A 61 9.22 -18.28 -7.64
CA PRO A 61 8.78 -17.51 -6.47
C PRO A 61 9.92 -17.29 -5.51
N ARG A 62 9.82 -16.20 -4.73
CA ARG A 62 10.73 -16.00 -3.59
C ARG A 62 10.45 -17.04 -2.53
N THR A 63 11.50 -17.43 -1.80
CA THR A 63 11.29 -18.11 -0.53
C THR A 63 10.76 -17.13 0.49
N MET A 64 10.20 -17.62 1.59
CA MET A 64 9.76 -16.75 2.68
C MET A 64 10.92 -15.91 3.23
N GLU A 65 12.09 -16.52 3.35
CA GLU A 65 13.30 -15.82 3.83
C GLU A 65 13.71 -14.69 2.90
N GLU A 66 13.68 -14.94 1.59
CA GLU A 66 13.98 -13.90 0.60
C GLU A 66 12.96 -12.76 0.64
N ALA A 67 11.68 -13.07 0.76
CA ALA A 67 10.63 -12.06 0.83
C ALA A 67 10.75 -11.21 2.10
N ILE A 68 11.05 -11.82 3.22
CA ILE A 68 11.31 -11.11 4.48
C ILE A 68 12.52 -10.18 4.32
N ALA A 69 13.59 -10.65 3.69
CA ALA A 69 14.79 -9.85 3.47
C ALA A 69 14.49 -8.59 2.64
N VAL A 70 13.63 -8.69 1.62
CA VAL A 70 13.21 -7.53 0.83
C VAL A 70 12.48 -6.51 1.69
N LEU A 71 11.54 -6.96 2.52
CA LEU A 71 10.81 -6.05 3.43
C LEU A 71 11.75 -5.40 4.44
N GLN A 72 12.72 -6.14 4.96
CA GLN A 72 13.70 -5.58 5.89
C GLN A 72 14.56 -4.50 5.25
N LEU A 73 14.96 -4.69 3.99
CA LEU A 73 15.70 -3.66 3.24
C LEU A 73 14.86 -2.41 3.04
N LEU A 74 13.58 -2.57 2.68
CA LEU A 74 12.68 -1.42 2.55
C LEU A 74 12.53 -0.69 3.88
N LYS A 75 12.30 -1.42 4.96
CA LYS A 75 12.12 -0.84 6.30
C LYS A 75 13.38 -0.13 6.79
N GLY A 76 14.56 -0.47 6.25
CA GLY A 76 15.81 0.22 6.53
C GLY A 76 16.03 1.48 5.70
N HIS A 77 15.23 1.70 4.65
CA HIS A 77 15.36 2.89 3.81
C HIS A 77 14.86 4.14 4.56
N PRO A 78 15.57 5.30 4.47
CA PRO A 78 15.20 6.50 5.23
C PRO A 78 13.75 6.95 5.08
N ARG A 79 13.16 6.78 3.92
CA ARG A 79 11.76 7.18 3.69
C ARG A 79 10.75 6.27 4.38
N PHE A 80 11.17 5.06 4.79
CA PHE A 80 10.31 4.10 5.50
C PHE A 80 10.58 4.05 7.01
N THR A 81 11.64 4.68 7.50
CA THR A 81 12.13 4.51 8.87
C THR A 81 11.90 5.70 9.80
N HIS A 82 11.00 6.61 9.46
CA HIS A 82 10.79 7.77 10.32
C HIS A 82 10.42 7.33 11.74
N PRO A 83 11.17 7.78 12.78
CA PRO A 83 11.00 7.27 14.16
C PRO A 83 9.61 7.45 14.75
N LEU A 84 8.90 8.51 14.35
CA LEU A 84 7.58 8.82 14.88
C LEU A 84 6.43 8.18 14.08
N TYR A 85 6.70 7.70 12.85
CA TYR A 85 5.63 7.34 11.92
C TYR A 85 5.86 6.03 11.16
N GLY A 86 6.93 5.28 11.47
CA GLY A 86 7.43 4.19 10.63
C GLY A 86 6.41 3.16 10.20
N TYR A 87 5.76 2.53 11.13
CA TYR A 87 4.89 1.41 10.88
C TYR A 87 3.49 1.69 11.44
N TRP A 88 2.48 1.59 10.60
CA TRP A 88 1.11 1.77 11.05
C TRP A 88 0.56 0.44 11.57
N GLY A 89 0.49 0.30 12.89
CA GLY A 89 -0.12 -0.84 13.52
C GLY A 89 -1.64 -0.83 13.37
N ILE A 90 -2.23 -1.99 13.57
CA ILE A 90 -3.68 -2.15 13.53
C ILE A 90 -4.21 -1.98 14.95
N LYS A 91 -4.90 -0.88 15.19
CA LYS A 91 -5.52 -0.60 16.49
C LYS A 91 -7.04 -0.58 16.40
N GLU A 92 -7.56 -0.31 15.22
CA GLU A 92 -8.98 -0.11 15.01
C GLU A 92 -9.64 -1.36 14.46
N SER A 93 -10.93 -1.47 14.76
CA SER A 93 -11.78 -2.51 14.19
C SER A 93 -11.94 -2.32 12.67
N TRP A 94 -11.94 -3.42 11.93
CA TRP A 94 -12.27 -3.40 10.50
C TRP A 94 -13.65 -2.79 10.25
N VAL A 95 -14.60 -3.05 11.15
CA VAL A 95 -15.94 -2.47 11.05
C VAL A 95 -15.88 -0.95 11.05
N ASP A 96 -15.14 -0.38 11.98
CA ASP A 96 -15.05 1.07 12.12
C ASP A 96 -14.34 1.70 10.93
N LEU A 97 -13.26 1.09 10.44
CA LEU A 97 -12.50 1.66 9.33
C LEU A 97 -13.22 1.54 7.98
N THR A 98 -13.98 0.46 7.78
CA THR A 98 -14.64 0.22 6.49
C THR A 98 -16.05 0.78 6.41
N ALA A 99 -16.70 1.04 7.55
CA ALA A 99 -18.09 1.50 7.59
C ALA A 99 -18.39 2.69 6.66
N PRO A 100 -17.53 3.74 6.55
CA PRO A 100 -17.82 4.87 5.66
C PRO A 100 -17.92 4.48 4.18
N PHE A 101 -17.36 3.34 3.79
CA PHE A 101 -17.30 2.89 2.40
C PHE A 101 -18.22 1.71 2.10
N ALA A 102 -18.91 1.20 3.12
CA ALA A 102 -19.65 -0.06 3.01
C ALA A 102 -20.64 -0.07 1.84
N ALA A 103 -21.35 1.04 1.60
CA ALA A 103 -22.33 1.14 0.53
C ALA A 103 -21.69 1.13 -0.87
N ARG A 104 -20.42 1.44 -0.98
CA ARG A 104 -19.69 1.50 -2.26
C ARG A 104 -18.89 0.25 -2.56
N VAL A 105 -18.71 -0.63 -1.58
CA VAL A 105 -18.01 -1.90 -1.77
C VAL A 105 -18.88 -2.80 -2.65
N ARG A 106 -18.32 -3.21 -3.78
CA ARG A 106 -19.06 -3.99 -4.77
C ARG A 106 -18.79 -5.48 -4.69
N GLY A 107 -17.71 -5.89 -4.06
CA GLY A 107 -17.39 -7.30 -3.95
C GLY A 107 -16.30 -7.54 -2.91
N HIS A 108 -16.12 -8.81 -2.59
CA HIS A 108 -15.17 -9.22 -1.55
C HIS A 108 -13.74 -8.75 -1.78
N GLN A 109 -13.34 -8.53 -3.03
CA GLN A 109 -11.99 -8.08 -3.38
C GLN A 109 -11.73 -6.64 -2.93
N GLN A 110 -12.77 -5.85 -2.70
CA GLN A 110 -12.64 -4.47 -2.23
C GLN A 110 -12.62 -4.33 -0.72
N VAL A 111 -12.77 -5.40 0.03
CA VAL A 111 -12.78 -5.34 1.51
C VAL A 111 -11.46 -4.82 2.06
N THR A 112 -10.34 -5.35 1.57
CA THR A 112 -9.01 -4.86 1.98
C THR A 112 -8.77 -3.42 1.52
N ASP A 113 -9.22 -3.07 0.33
CA ASP A 113 -9.12 -1.71 -0.20
C ASP A 113 -9.84 -0.71 0.70
N ALA A 114 -11.05 -1.05 1.13
CA ALA A 114 -11.83 -0.23 2.06
C ALA A 114 -11.10 -0.04 3.40
N TYR A 115 -10.49 -1.09 3.90
CA TYR A 115 -9.69 -1.04 5.13
C TYR A 115 -8.49 -0.11 4.98
N LEU A 116 -7.70 -0.26 3.91
CA LEU A 116 -6.52 0.58 3.68
C LEU A 116 -6.92 2.05 3.52
N LEU A 117 -8.03 2.30 2.82
CA LEU A 117 -8.55 3.65 2.65
C LEU A 117 -8.97 4.25 4.01
N GLY A 118 -9.68 3.49 4.82
CA GLY A 118 -10.06 3.92 6.18
C GLY A 118 -8.84 4.20 7.04
N LEU A 119 -7.80 3.37 6.93
CA LEU A 119 -6.56 3.55 7.68
C LEU A 119 -5.84 4.86 7.30
N VAL A 120 -5.69 5.16 6.00
CA VAL A 120 -5.01 6.39 5.59
C VAL A 120 -5.79 7.64 5.98
N ILE A 121 -7.11 7.58 5.94
CA ILE A 121 -7.94 8.70 6.39
C ILE A 121 -7.72 8.95 7.87
N LYS A 122 -7.74 7.90 8.67
CA LYS A 122 -7.50 8.02 10.10
C LYS A 122 -6.11 8.58 10.41
N GLU A 123 -5.10 8.12 9.69
CA GLU A 123 -3.71 8.54 9.89
C GLU A 123 -3.36 9.81 9.12
N ASN A 124 -4.33 10.44 8.47
CA ASN A 124 -4.14 11.68 7.72
C ASN A 124 -3.13 11.52 6.57
N GLY A 125 -3.11 10.35 5.96
CA GLY A 125 -2.21 10.00 4.87
C GLY A 125 -2.89 9.90 3.53
N VAL A 126 -2.17 9.34 2.57
CA VAL A 126 -2.65 9.11 1.21
C VAL A 126 -2.35 7.66 0.82
N LEU A 127 -3.35 6.96 0.29
CA LEU A 127 -3.18 5.62 -0.25
C LEU A 127 -2.72 5.73 -1.71
N VAL A 128 -1.56 5.15 -2.00
CA VAL A 128 -0.99 5.12 -3.36
C VAL A 128 -1.32 3.77 -3.99
N THR A 129 -1.99 3.79 -5.13
CA THR A 129 -2.52 2.59 -5.77
C THR A 129 -2.46 2.70 -7.28
N PHE A 130 -2.55 1.58 -7.99
CA PHE A 130 -2.82 1.54 -9.43
C PHE A 130 -4.30 1.32 -9.72
N ASP A 131 -5.11 1.03 -8.71
CA ASP A 131 -6.50 0.64 -8.88
C ASP A 131 -7.44 1.85 -8.84
N LYS A 132 -8.04 2.16 -9.99
CA LYS A 132 -9.03 3.22 -10.11
C LYS A 132 -10.31 2.95 -9.29
N GLY A 133 -10.57 1.67 -8.99
CA GLY A 133 -11.71 1.30 -8.16
C GLY A 133 -11.63 1.85 -6.74
N ILE A 134 -10.43 2.03 -6.23
CA ILE A 134 -10.23 2.64 -4.90
C ILE A 134 -10.61 4.12 -4.93
N GLN A 135 -10.29 4.82 -6.02
CA GLN A 135 -10.70 6.20 -6.19
C GLN A 135 -12.24 6.34 -6.21
N TYR A 136 -12.89 5.40 -6.88
CA TYR A 136 -14.36 5.35 -6.89
C TYR A 136 -14.91 5.06 -5.48
N LEU A 137 -14.27 4.16 -4.75
CA LEU A 137 -14.64 3.82 -3.38
C LEU A 137 -14.55 5.03 -2.45
N ALA A 138 -13.51 5.85 -2.61
CA ALA A 138 -13.30 7.08 -1.85
C ALA A 138 -14.37 8.14 -2.14
N GLY A 139 -14.82 8.21 -3.38
CA GLY A 139 -15.76 9.23 -3.83
C GLY A 139 -15.18 10.64 -3.78
N ALA A 140 -16.03 11.64 -3.95
CA ALA A 140 -15.61 13.05 -3.91
C ALA A 140 -15.14 13.47 -2.52
N GLU A 141 -15.77 12.93 -1.48
CA GLU A 141 -15.46 13.30 -0.09
C GLU A 141 -14.02 12.98 0.31
N PHE A 142 -13.50 11.82 -0.11
CA PHE A 142 -12.18 11.36 0.27
C PHE A 142 -11.20 11.29 -0.90
N SER A 143 -11.48 12.01 -1.98
CA SER A 143 -10.64 11.97 -3.18
C SER A 143 -9.19 12.35 -2.95
N GLN A 144 -8.92 13.22 -1.97
CA GLN A 144 -7.56 13.64 -1.64
C GLN A 144 -6.77 12.60 -0.85
N SER A 145 -7.45 11.56 -0.36
CA SER A 145 -6.82 10.46 0.38
C SER A 145 -6.32 9.34 -0.52
N VAL A 146 -6.51 9.46 -1.83
CA VAL A 146 -6.10 8.43 -2.80
C VAL A 146 -5.28 9.07 -3.91
N LEU A 147 -4.16 8.43 -4.24
CA LEU A 147 -3.34 8.78 -5.40
C LEU A 147 -3.26 7.56 -6.31
N VAL A 148 -3.85 7.66 -7.49
CA VAL A 148 -3.78 6.60 -8.49
C VAL A 148 -2.63 6.87 -9.42
N LEU A 149 -1.68 5.95 -9.50
CA LEU A 149 -0.54 6.03 -10.41
C LEU A 149 -0.94 5.56 -11.81
N GLN A 150 -0.38 6.21 -12.83
CA GLN A 150 -0.66 5.89 -14.24
C GLN A 150 0.62 5.73 -15.02
#